data_e1582432f2c2d412df00550ec89c44ca
#
_entry.id   e1582432f2c2d412df00550ec89c44ca
#
_cell.length_a   1.000
_cell.length_b   1.000
_cell.length_c   1.000
_cell.angle_alpha   90.00
_cell.angle_beta   90.00
_cell.angle_gamma   90.00
#
_symmetry.space_group_name_H-M   'P 1'
#
loop_
_entity.id
_entity.type
_entity.pdbx_description
1 polymer ?
#
loop_
_entity_poly.entity_id
_entity_poly.type
_entity_poly.pdbx_seq_one_letter_code
_entity_poly.pdbx_strand_id
1 'polypeptide(L)'
;MLRDALLDALALVLPVECAGCGAPDRSLCAGCLVALRAEPERHALPDGTPVVCALDYDGAVRRAILALKEHGRTDVARALAVPLAHAMTDATSSRPGSGGARIETLPVPTSRAAFRRRGYDPVALLLRRAGVRPAAELAHTRRAGQQKHLAVDERASNRAGSLRARRPLTGRRFLLVDDVLTTGATLAEAARAVRAEGGEIVAAATLAYTQKRASHPDVHSLNVS
;
A
#
# COMPACT_ATOMS: atom_id res chain seq x y z
N MET A 1 23.52 16.58 -23.98
CA MET A 1 23.64 16.29 -25.43
C MET A 1 23.99 14.82 -25.71
N LEU A 2 25.20 14.28 -25.42
CA LEU A 2 25.52 12.87 -25.72
C LEU A 2 24.70 11.87 -24.90
N ARG A 3 24.43 12.19 -23.63
CA ARG A 3 23.60 11.38 -22.72
C ARG A 3 22.14 11.37 -23.14
N ASP A 4 21.63 12.50 -23.61
CA ASP A 4 20.23 12.63 -24.03
C ASP A 4 20.01 11.89 -25.36
N ALA A 5 20.95 12.02 -26.31
CA ALA A 5 20.94 11.26 -27.57
C ALA A 5 21.06 9.73 -27.35
N LEU A 6 21.80 9.29 -26.33
CA LEU A 6 21.88 7.88 -25.96
C LEU A 6 20.58 7.36 -25.32
N LEU A 7 19.93 8.19 -24.50
CA LEU A 7 18.65 7.88 -23.91
C LEU A 7 17.53 7.85 -24.96
N ASP A 8 17.56 8.77 -25.94
CA ASP A 8 16.62 8.79 -27.07
C ASP A 8 16.82 7.58 -28.00
N ALA A 9 18.07 7.19 -28.26
CA ALA A 9 18.37 5.97 -29.03
C ALA A 9 17.95 4.70 -28.27
N LEU A 10 18.08 4.68 -26.95
CA LEU A 10 17.65 3.56 -26.11
C LEU A 10 16.11 3.46 -26.03
N ALA A 11 15.42 4.61 -26.02
CA ALA A 11 13.96 4.68 -26.04
C ALA A 11 13.36 4.13 -27.35
N LEU A 12 14.06 4.28 -28.48
CA LEU A 12 13.69 3.69 -29.78
C LEU A 12 13.78 2.15 -29.78
N VAL A 13 14.69 1.58 -28.99
CA VAL A 13 14.92 0.12 -28.91
C VAL A 13 14.11 -0.54 -27.79
N LEU A 14 13.78 0.22 -26.72
CA LEU A 14 13.02 -0.23 -25.56
C LEU A 14 11.94 0.82 -25.23
N PRO A 15 10.84 0.87 -25.99
CA PRO A 15 9.79 1.83 -25.74
C PRO A 15 9.22 1.64 -24.34
N VAL A 16 9.32 2.68 -23.51
CA VAL A 16 8.73 2.72 -22.18
C VAL A 16 7.31 3.22 -22.32
N GLU A 17 6.35 2.39 -22.00
CA GLU A 17 4.94 2.79 -21.97
C GLU A 17 4.54 3.33 -20.60
N CYS A 18 3.61 4.29 -20.61
CA CYS A 18 3.02 4.83 -19.40
C CYS A 18 2.33 3.73 -18.59
N ALA A 19 2.76 3.50 -17.36
CA ALA A 19 2.20 2.48 -16.48
C ALA A 19 0.71 2.73 -16.13
N GLY A 20 0.19 3.95 -16.37
CA GLY A 20 -1.19 4.30 -16.12
C GLY A 20 -2.12 4.14 -17.33
N CYS A 21 -1.69 4.46 -18.55
CA CYS A 21 -2.58 4.44 -19.72
C CYS A 21 -1.95 3.83 -20.99
N GLY A 22 -0.69 3.39 -20.96
CA GLY A 22 -0.01 2.82 -22.12
C GLY A 22 0.55 3.85 -23.10
N ALA A 23 0.44 5.16 -22.84
CA ALA A 23 1.01 6.17 -23.74
C ALA A 23 2.53 5.98 -23.88
N PRO A 24 3.12 6.13 -25.09
CA PRO A 24 4.53 5.86 -25.32
C PRO A 24 5.46 6.87 -24.63
N ASP A 25 6.74 6.49 -24.55
CA ASP A 25 7.90 7.32 -24.23
C ASP A 25 7.98 7.93 -22.84
N ARG A 26 7.25 7.38 -21.85
CA ARG A 26 7.32 7.84 -20.45
C ARG A 26 6.84 6.84 -19.43
N SER A 27 7.42 6.88 -18.23
CA SER A 27 6.98 6.02 -17.12
C SER A 27 5.55 6.31 -16.67
N LEU A 28 5.19 7.61 -16.59
CA LEU A 28 3.84 8.13 -16.35
C LEU A 28 3.65 9.42 -17.14
N CYS A 29 2.54 9.53 -17.87
CA CYS A 29 2.19 10.75 -18.61
C CYS A 29 1.57 11.81 -17.66
N ALA A 30 1.48 13.05 -18.14
CA ALA A 30 0.95 14.16 -17.34
C ALA A 30 -0.48 13.88 -16.82
N GLY A 31 -1.37 13.30 -17.66
CA GLY A 31 -2.73 12.93 -17.24
C GLY A 31 -2.73 11.86 -16.13
N CYS A 32 -1.86 10.86 -16.21
CA CYS A 32 -1.74 9.85 -15.15
C CYS A 32 -1.10 10.42 -13.88
N LEU A 33 -0.18 11.39 -13.98
CA LEU A 33 0.34 12.10 -12.81
C LEU A 33 -0.72 12.96 -12.12
N VAL A 34 -1.66 13.53 -12.87
CA VAL A 34 -2.83 14.22 -12.28
C VAL A 34 -3.69 13.25 -11.48
N ALA A 35 -3.94 12.03 -12.00
CA ALA A 35 -4.68 11.00 -11.28
C ALA A 35 -3.98 10.50 -10.01
N LEU A 36 -2.68 10.76 -9.84
CA LEU A 36 -1.93 10.47 -8.61
C LEU A 36 -1.89 11.65 -7.63
N ARG A 37 -2.65 12.71 -7.84
CA ARG A 37 -2.80 13.76 -6.83
C ARG A 37 -3.54 13.19 -5.64
N ALA A 38 -2.95 13.33 -4.46
CA ALA A 38 -3.54 12.82 -3.23
C ALA A 38 -4.82 13.59 -2.88
N GLU A 39 -5.89 12.85 -2.70
CA GLU A 39 -7.15 13.30 -2.08
C GLU A 39 -7.43 12.36 -0.90
N PRO A 40 -6.78 12.60 0.27
CA PRO A 40 -6.79 11.65 1.35
C PRO A 40 -8.18 11.40 1.92
N GLU A 41 -8.60 10.15 1.97
CA GLU A 41 -9.82 9.70 2.65
C GLU A 41 -9.50 9.01 3.97
N ARG A 42 -10.43 9.16 4.93
CA ARG A 42 -10.30 8.62 6.28
C ARG A 42 -11.21 7.42 6.46
N HIS A 43 -10.62 6.33 6.88
CA HIS A 43 -11.28 5.07 7.20
C HIS A 43 -10.90 4.62 8.61
N ALA A 44 -11.50 3.52 9.08
CA ALA A 44 -11.10 2.86 10.31
C ALA A 44 -11.03 1.34 10.10
N LEU A 45 -10.09 0.70 10.78
CA LEU A 45 -10.07 -0.76 10.92
C LEU A 45 -11.19 -1.20 11.88
N PRO A 46 -11.56 -2.50 11.89
CA PRO A 46 -12.57 -3.02 12.81
C PRO A 46 -12.29 -2.76 14.30
N ASP A 47 -11.03 -2.58 14.68
CA ASP A 47 -10.59 -2.26 16.04
C ASP A 47 -10.57 -0.75 16.36
N GLY A 48 -11.09 0.08 15.45
CA GLY A 48 -11.14 1.54 15.57
C GLY A 48 -9.83 2.24 15.21
N THR A 49 -8.78 1.54 14.79
CA THR A 49 -7.52 2.18 14.34
C THR A 49 -7.80 3.05 13.11
N PRO A 50 -7.49 4.38 13.16
CA PRO A 50 -7.71 5.26 12.02
C PRO A 50 -6.77 4.91 10.87
N VAL A 51 -7.29 4.98 9.64
CA VAL A 51 -6.53 4.74 8.40
C VAL A 51 -6.74 5.92 7.46
N VAL A 52 -5.64 6.47 6.93
CA VAL A 52 -5.68 7.48 5.87
C VAL A 52 -5.24 6.84 4.57
N CYS A 53 -6.07 6.94 3.55
CA CYS A 53 -5.81 6.41 2.21
C CYS A 53 -5.61 7.56 1.25
N ALA A 54 -4.52 7.54 0.45
CA ALA A 54 -4.17 8.67 -0.42
C ALA A 54 -5.01 8.77 -1.69
N LEU A 55 -5.41 7.63 -2.26
CA LEU A 55 -5.96 7.53 -3.61
C LEU A 55 -7.07 6.46 -3.68
N ASP A 56 -7.98 6.61 -4.63
CA ASP A 56 -8.87 5.54 -5.07
C ASP A 56 -8.10 4.48 -5.85
N TYR A 57 -8.32 3.19 -5.55
CA TYR A 57 -7.71 2.08 -6.28
C TYR A 57 -8.46 1.79 -7.58
N ASP A 58 -8.41 2.71 -8.53
CA ASP A 58 -9.09 2.61 -9.82
C ASP A 58 -8.23 3.16 -10.97
N GLY A 59 -8.66 2.95 -12.20
CA GLY A 59 -8.12 3.56 -13.41
C GLY A 59 -6.58 3.51 -13.51
N ALA A 60 -5.95 4.66 -13.69
CA ALA A 60 -4.51 4.82 -13.83
C ALA A 60 -3.75 4.48 -12.53
N VAL A 61 -4.34 4.79 -11.37
CA VAL A 61 -3.77 4.48 -10.05
C VAL A 61 -3.59 2.97 -9.89
N ARG A 62 -4.65 2.21 -10.14
CA ARG A 62 -4.62 0.74 -10.06
C ARG A 62 -3.56 0.15 -11.00
N ARG A 63 -3.50 0.62 -12.26
CA ARG A 63 -2.53 0.12 -13.24
C ARG A 63 -1.09 0.45 -12.81
N ALA A 64 -0.81 1.66 -12.33
CA ALA A 64 0.52 2.05 -11.85
C ALA A 64 0.96 1.22 -10.62
N ILE A 65 0.05 0.96 -9.67
CA ILE A 65 0.33 0.11 -8.51
C ILE A 65 0.59 -1.34 -8.95
N LEU A 66 -0.18 -1.88 -9.90
CA LEU A 66 0.04 -3.23 -10.44
C LEU A 66 1.35 -3.30 -11.22
N ALA A 67 1.70 -2.28 -12.01
CA ALA A 67 2.98 -2.19 -12.71
C ALA A 67 4.15 -2.27 -11.72
N LEU A 68 4.08 -1.55 -10.59
CA LEU A 68 5.05 -1.67 -9.51
C LEU A 68 5.03 -3.06 -8.87
N LYS A 69 3.86 -3.65 -8.60
CA LYS A 69 3.75 -4.90 -7.83
C LYS A 69 4.02 -6.17 -8.64
N GLU A 70 3.63 -6.18 -9.91
CA GLU A 70 3.61 -7.43 -10.69
C GLU A 70 4.54 -7.38 -11.93
N HIS A 71 4.85 -6.18 -12.43
CA HIS A 71 5.63 -6.02 -13.67
C HIS A 71 7.03 -5.42 -13.43
N GLY A 72 7.47 -5.28 -12.17
CA GLY A 72 8.80 -4.80 -11.84
C GLY A 72 9.09 -3.33 -12.21
N ARG A 73 8.06 -2.54 -12.54
CA ARG A 73 8.17 -1.13 -12.94
C ARG A 73 8.53 -0.23 -11.72
N THR A 74 9.79 -0.33 -11.29
CA THR A 74 10.29 0.48 -10.15
C THR A 74 10.48 1.95 -10.48
N ASP A 75 10.48 2.31 -11.75
CA ASP A 75 10.53 3.68 -12.29
C ASP A 75 9.33 4.54 -11.82
N VAL A 76 8.14 3.94 -11.65
CA VAL A 76 6.94 4.65 -11.16
C VAL A 76 6.95 4.89 -9.64
N ALA A 77 7.88 4.27 -8.91
CA ALA A 77 7.88 4.31 -7.45
C ALA A 77 8.02 5.72 -6.86
N ARG A 78 8.76 6.62 -7.54
CA ARG A 78 8.91 8.01 -7.08
C ARG A 78 7.59 8.77 -7.14
N ALA A 79 6.82 8.60 -8.20
CA ALA A 79 5.52 9.26 -8.37
C ALA A 79 4.49 8.71 -7.36
N LEU A 80 4.48 7.39 -7.13
CA LEU A 80 3.58 6.75 -6.15
C LEU A 80 3.97 7.05 -4.69
N ALA A 81 5.24 7.37 -4.42
CA ALA A 81 5.70 7.72 -3.08
C ALA A 81 5.14 9.06 -2.58
N VAL A 82 4.85 10.00 -3.49
CA VAL A 82 4.34 11.33 -3.13
C VAL A 82 2.97 11.25 -2.46
N PRO A 83 1.91 10.66 -3.07
CA PRO A 83 0.62 10.53 -2.41
C PRO A 83 0.69 9.70 -1.12
N LEU A 84 1.50 8.64 -1.07
CA LEU A 84 1.69 7.88 0.17
C LEU A 84 2.28 8.76 1.29
N ALA A 85 3.26 9.60 1.00
CA ALA A 85 3.83 10.52 1.98
C ALA A 85 2.78 11.52 2.49
N HIS A 86 1.88 12.01 1.64
CA HIS A 86 0.77 12.88 2.06
C HIS A 86 -0.18 12.13 3.02
N ALA A 87 -0.61 10.91 2.70
CA ALA A 87 -1.44 10.12 3.61
C ALA A 87 -0.77 9.85 4.96
N MET A 88 0.54 9.59 4.96
CA MET A 88 1.32 9.38 6.20
C MET A 88 1.37 10.64 7.04
N THR A 89 1.60 11.79 6.42
CA THR A 89 1.62 13.11 7.10
C THR A 89 0.25 13.39 7.70
N ASP A 90 -0.82 13.22 6.93
CA ASP A 90 -2.19 13.45 7.40
C ASP A 90 -2.58 12.49 8.54
N ALA A 91 -2.20 11.21 8.44
CA ALA A 91 -2.46 10.21 9.48
C ALA A 91 -1.80 10.55 10.83
N THR A 92 -0.67 11.25 10.80
CA THR A 92 0.08 11.62 12.02
C THR A 92 -0.28 13.01 12.55
N SER A 93 -0.74 13.92 11.69
CA SER A 93 -1.09 15.30 12.06
C SER A 93 -2.35 15.41 12.92
N SER A 94 -3.28 14.46 12.82
CA SER A 94 -4.58 14.49 13.48
C SER A 94 -4.55 14.11 14.96
N ARG A 95 -3.39 13.88 15.56
CA ARG A 95 -3.22 13.58 16.99
C ARG A 95 -2.20 14.51 17.64
N PRO A 96 -2.59 15.75 18.01
CA PRO A 96 -1.78 16.57 18.90
C PRO A 96 -1.81 15.98 20.30
N GLY A 97 -0.64 15.74 20.87
CA GLY A 97 -0.51 15.55 22.32
C GLY A 97 -0.54 14.14 22.83
N SER A 98 0.57 13.47 22.66
CA SER A 98 1.06 12.52 23.67
C SER A 98 2.58 12.64 23.66
N GLY A 99 3.10 13.28 24.68
CA GLY A 99 4.49 13.43 25.11
C GLY A 99 5.56 12.91 24.16
N GLY A 100 6.10 13.75 23.30
CA GLY A 100 7.43 13.66 22.69
C GLY A 100 7.92 12.34 22.06
N ALA A 101 7.18 11.24 22.18
CA ALA A 101 7.61 9.95 21.68
C ALA A 101 7.55 9.89 20.14
N ARG A 102 8.68 9.56 19.53
CA ARG A 102 8.82 9.41 18.08
C ARG A 102 7.87 8.34 17.53
N ILE A 103 7.12 8.69 16.48
CA ILE A 103 6.33 7.72 15.71
C ILE A 103 7.25 7.07 14.67
N GLU A 104 7.33 5.74 14.71
CA GLU A 104 8.11 4.97 13.77
C GLU A 104 7.22 4.45 12.63
N THR A 105 7.69 4.54 11.39
CA THR A 105 6.96 4.01 10.22
C THR A 105 7.21 2.53 10.07
N LEU A 106 6.15 1.74 10.16
CA LEU A 106 6.21 0.28 10.14
C LEU A 106 5.41 -0.29 8.96
N PRO A 107 6.08 -0.67 7.85
CA PRO A 107 5.42 -1.31 6.74
C PRO A 107 4.92 -2.71 7.09
N VAL A 108 3.78 -3.09 6.54
CA VAL A 108 3.34 -4.49 6.52
C VAL A 108 4.33 -5.29 5.68
N PRO A 109 4.91 -6.38 6.20
CA PRO A 109 5.95 -7.11 5.47
C PRO A 109 5.39 -7.85 4.27
N THR A 110 6.05 -7.73 3.12
CA THR A 110 5.79 -8.56 1.94
C THR A 110 6.05 -10.04 2.25
N SER A 111 5.19 -10.93 1.78
CA SER A 111 5.40 -12.38 1.96
C SER A 111 6.68 -12.85 1.28
N ARG A 112 7.34 -13.89 1.85
CA ARG A 112 8.58 -14.45 1.29
C ARG A 112 8.42 -14.91 -0.17
N ALA A 113 7.26 -15.45 -0.53
CA ALA A 113 6.96 -15.88 -1.89
C ALA A 113 6.89 -14.68 -2.86
N ALA A 114 6.18 -13.62 -2.46
CA ALA A 114 6.09 -12.39 -3.24
C ALA A 114 7.43 -11.69 -3.35
N PHE A 115 8.22 -11.63 -2.27
CA PHE A 115 9.57 -11.07 -2.30
C PHE A 115 10.50 -11.84 -3.25
N ARG A 116 10.48 -13.19 -3.21
CA ARG A 116 11.29 -14.00 -4.15
C ARG A 116 10.90 -13.79 -5.61
N ARG A 117 9.60 -13.61 -5.89
CA ARG A 117 9.10 -13.34 -7.25
C ARG A 117 9.51 -11.96 -7.77
N ARG A 118 9.48 -10.95 -6.91
CA ARG A 118 9.70 -9.54 -7.29
C ARG A 118 11.13 -9.06 -7.11
N GLY A 119 11.88 -9.64 -6.19
CA GLY A 119 13.22 -9.17 -5.78
C GLY A 119 13.21 -7.98 -4.83
N TYR A 120 12.03 -7.40 -4.52
CA TYR A 120 11.91 -6.25 -3.63
C TYR A 120 10.55 -6.20 -2.90
N ASP A 121 10.49 -5.36 -1.87
CA ASP A 121 9.28 -5.00 -1.15
C ASP A 121 8.75 -3.65 -1.69
N PRO A 122 7.54 -3.61 -2.29
CA PRO A 122 7.00 -2.38 -2.89
C PRO A 122 6.82 -1.26 -1.88
N VAL A 123 6.26 -1.54 -0.70
CA VAL A 123 6.01 -0.53 0.33
C VAL A 123 7.32 0.03 0.87
N ALA A 124 8.29 -0.84 1.15
CA ALA A 124 9.61 -0.40 1.58
C ALA A 124 10.34 0.42 0.50
N LEU A 125 10.12 0.12 -0.79
CA LEU A 125 10.65 0.94 -1.89
C LEU A 125 9.99 2.32 -1.91
N LEU A 126 8.66 2.41 -1.80
CA LEU A 126 7.93 3.68 -1.76
C LEU A 126 8.41 4.55 -0.58
N LEU A 127 8.53 3.97 0.61
CA LEU A 127 9.01 4.69 1.80
C LEU A 127 10.43 5.25 1.60
N ARG A 128 11.34 4.45 1.03
CA ARG A 128 12.70 4.95 0.69
C ARG A 128 12.65 6.10 -0.33
N ARG A 129 11.76 6.04 -1.33
CA ARG A 129 11.57 7.12 -2.32
C ARG A 129 10.96 8.38 -1.69
N ALA A 130 10.17 8.23 -0.64
CA ALA A 130 9.66 9.32 0.19
C ALA A 130 10.69 9.86 1.21
N GLY A 131 11.92 9.34 1.25
CA GLY A 131 12.93 9.73 2.24
C GLY A 131 12.69 9.18 3.65
N VAL A 132 11.79 8.20 3.80
CA VAL A 132 11.42 7.61 5.09
C VAL A 132 12.20 6.32 5.31
N ARG A 133 12.83 6.17 6.49
CA ARG A 133 13.48 4.93 6.91
C ARG A 133 12.47 4.05 7.65
N PRO A 134 12.04 2.91 7.07
CA PRO A 134 11.07 2.04 7.70
C PRO A 134 11.69 1.23 8.85
N ALA A 135 10.89 1.00 9.90
CA ALA A 135 11.19 0.01 10.91
C ALA A 135 10.90 -1.41 10.36
N ALA A 136 11.66 -2.41 10.80
CA ALA A 136 11.55 -3.79 10.33
C ALA A 136 11.15 -4.74 11.48
N GLU A 137 10.12 -4.37 12.24
CA GLU A 137 9.74 -5.07 13.47
C GLU A 137 8.76 -6.23 13.24
N LEU A 138 8.09 -6.31 12.10
CA LEU A 138 7.16 -7.39 11.78
C LEU A 138 7.79 -8.49 10.92
N ALA A 139 7.31 -9.72 11.10
CA ALA A 139 7.66 -10.87 10.28
C ALA A 139 6.46 -11.82 10.12
N HIS A 140 6.39 -12.52 9.00
CA HIS A 140 5.46 -13.63 8.82
C HIS A 140 5.79 -14.80 9.76
N THR A 141 4.75 -15.42 10.33
CA THR A 141 4.88 -16.68 11.07
C THR A 141 5.13 -17.84 10.11
N ARG A 142 5.71 -18.95 10.62
CA ARG A 142 5.92 -20.16 9.79
C ARG A 142 4.63 -20.83 9.33
N ARG A 143 3.52 -20.71 10.09
CA ARG A 143 2.20 -21.28 9.76
C ARG A 143 1.58 -20.67 8.50
N ALA A 144 1.83 -19.39 8.22
CA ALA A 144 1.32 -18.71 7.03
C ALA A 144 1.81 -19.29 5.69
N GLY A 145 2.84 -20.12 5.70
CA GLY A 145 3.41 -20.75 4.50
C GLY A 145 2.77 -22.07 4.07
N GLN A 146 2.02 -22.75 4.96
CA GLN A 146 1.51 -24.12 4.71
C GLN A 146 0.05 -24.19 4.26
N GLN A 147 -0.73 -23.10 4.33
CA GLN A 147 -2.18 -23.11 4.06
C GLN A 147 -2.54 -22.63 2.65
N LYS A 148 -1.85 -23.09 1.62
CA LYS A 148 -2.10 -22.67 0.21
C LYS A 148 -3.32 -23.30 -0.47
N HIS A 149 -4.12 -24.13 0.20
CA HIS A 149 -5.16 -24.93 -0.44
C HIS A 149 -6.61 -24.70 0.05
N LEU A 150 -6.90 -23.60 0.73
CA LEU A 150 -8.24 -23.32 1.24
C LEU A 150 -8.98 -22.23 0.47
N ALA A 151 -10.32 -22.36 0.40
CA ALA A 151 -11.22 -21.55 -0.41
C ALA A 151 -11.26 -20.06 -0.07
N VAL A 152 -11.87 -19.26 -0.97
CA VAL A 152 -11.83 -17.78 -0.98
C VAL A 152 -12.41 -17.15 0.29
N ASP A 153 -13.44 -17.74 0.89
CA ASP A 153 -14.12 -17.22 2.08
C ASP A 153 -13.36 -17.40 3.40
N GLU A 154 -12.44 -18.35 3.44
CA GLU A 154 -11.57 -18.59 4.59
C GLU A 154 -10.35 -17.63 4.66
N ARG A 155 -10.11 -16.80 3.63
CA ARG A 155 -8.94 -15.90 3.57
C ARG A 155 -8.99 -14.77 4.59
N ALA A 156 -10.15 -14.38 5.07
CA ALA A 156 -10.28 -13.34 6.09
C ALA A 156 -9.99 -13.87 7.51
N SER A 157 -10.52 -15.06 7.85
CA SER A 157 -10.29 -15.73 9.14
C SER A 157 -8.89 -16.32 9.27
N ASN A 158 -8.25 -16.72 8.14
CA ASN A 158 -6.92 -17.34 8.12
C ASN A 158 -5.74 -16.35 8.27
N ARG A 159 -5.97 -15.05 8.45
CA ARG A 159 -4.88 -14.07 8.66
C ARG A 159 -4.52 -13.88 10.12
N ALA A 160 -5.38 -14.24 11.07
CA ALA A 160 -5.09 -14.14 12.50
C ALA A 160 -3.86 -15.02 12.85
N GLY A 161 -2.84 -14.41 13.46
CA GLY A 161 -1.58 -15.07 13.79
C GLY A 161 -0.61 -15.24 12.62
N SER A 162 -0.88 -14.67 11.43
CA SER A 162 0.03 -14.71 10.28
C SER A 162 1.25 -13.81 10.42
N LEU A 163 1.17 -12.80 11.28
CA LEU A 163 2.25 -11.87 11.59
C LEU A 163 2.65 -11.95 13.08
N ARG A 164 3.91 -11.67 13.36
CA ARG A 164 4.44 -11.50 14.70
C ARG A 164 5.45 -10.37 14.72
N ALA A 165 5.59 -9.70 15.86
CA ALA A 165 6.71 -8.82 16.07
C ALA A 165 8.00 -9.65 16.29
N ARG A 166 9.13 -9.06 15.96
CA ARG A 166 10.46 -9.72 16.05
C ARG A 166 11.05 -9.64 17.45
N ARG A 167 10.59 -8.69 18.27
CA ARG A 167 11.06 -8.39 19.62
C ARG A 167 9.98 -7.62 20.39
N PRO A 168 10.09 -7.46 21.72
CA PRO A 168 9.21 -6.59 22.50
C PRO A 168 9.21 -5.16 21.97
N LEU A 169 8.03 -4.52 21.98
CA LEU A 169 7.78 -3.19 21.41
C LEU A 169 7.26 -2.19 22.45
N THR A 170 7.35 -2.52 23.74
CA THR A 170 6.85 -1.69 24.86
C THR A 170 7.38 -0.26 24.77
N GLY A 171 6.48 0.72 24.88
CA GLY A 171 6.79 2.15 24.81
C GLY A 171 7.08 2.69 23.42
N ARG A 172 7.00 1.87 22.37
CA ARG A 172 7.21 2.30 21.00
C ARG A 172 5.88 2.55 20.30
N ARG A 173 5.83 3.56 19.44
CA ARG A 173 4.64 4.02 18.73
C ARG A 173 4.83 3.91 17.23
N PHE A 174 3.82 3.41 16.54
CA PHE A 174 3.95 3.08 15.12
C PHE A 174 2.82 3.68 14.28
N LEU A 175 3.20 4.16 13.09
CA LEU A 175 2.35 4.34 11.93
C LEU A 175 2.47 3.09 11.06
N LEU A 176 1.41 2.30 10.92
CA LEU A 176 1.37 1.19 9.96
C LEU A 176 1.26 1.71 8.54
N VAL A 177 1.97 1.08 7.60
CA VAL A 177 1.90 1.45 6.18
C VAL A 177 1.71 0.21 5.31
N ASP A 178 0.74 0.28 4.38
CA ASP A 178 0.50 -0.74 3.35
C ASP A 178 0.26 -0.07 1.99
N ASP A 179 0.19 -0.86 0.92
CA ASP A 179 -0.04 -0.33 -0.42
C ASP A 179 -1.54 -0.10 -0.70
N VAL A 180 -2.43 -1.04 -0.38
CA VAL A 180 -3.86 -0.93 -0.68
C VAL A 180 -4.71 -1.42 0.47
N LEU A 181 -5.61 -0.56 0.94
CA LEU A 181 -6.67 -0.94 1.86
C LEU A 181 -7.80 -1.63 1.08
N THR A 182 -8.02 -2.90 1.36
CA THR A 182 -9.16 -3.67 0.83
C THR A 182 -10.18 -3.92 1.96
N THR A 183 -10.04 -5.03 2.67
CA THR A 183 -10.85 -5.34 3.86
C THR A 183 -10.22 -4.83 5.16
N GLY A 184 -8.99 -4.34 5.11
CA GLY A 184 -8.21 -3.97 6.29
C GLY A 184 -7.62 -5.14 7.10
N ALA A 185 -7.92 -6.39 6.72
CA ALA A 185 -7.50 -7.57 7.50
C ALA A 185 -5.97 -7.68 7.68
N THR A 186 -5.19 -7.25 6.71
CA THR A 186 -3.72 -7.25 6.80
C THR A 186 -3.21 -6.22 7.80
N LEU A 187 -3.76 -5.01 7.77
CA LEU A 187 -3.43 -3.94 8.72
C LEU A 187 -3.90 -4.29 10.13
N ALA A 188 -5.10 -4.87 10.28
CA ALA A 188 -5.61 -5.33 11.57
C ALA A 188 -4.72 -6.42 12.18
N GLU A 189 -4.24 -7.37 11.39
CA GLU A 189 -3.30 -8.40 11.85
C GLU A 189 -1.93 -7.80 12.23
N ALA A 190 -1.44 -6.82 11.47
CA ALA A 190 -0.21 -6.10 11.81
C ALA A 190 -0.38 -5.33 13.14
N ALA A 191 -1.51 -4.65 13.33
CA ALA A 191 -1.84 -3.95 14.57
C ALA A 191 -1.91 -4.91 15.76
N ARG A 192 -2.58 -6.06 15.60
CA ARG A 192 -2.63 -7.11 16.61
C ARG A 192 -1.21 -7.58 17.00
N ALA A 193 -0.37 -7.85 16.00
CA ALA A 193 0.99 -8.35 16.23
C ALA A 193 1.87 -7.33 16.97
N VAL A 194 1.72 -6.05 16.71
CA VAL A 194 2.42 -4.96 17.40
C VAL A 194 1.94 -4.84 18.86
N ARG A 195 0.61 -4.81 19.07
CA ARG A 195 0.02 -4.68 20.41
C ARG A 195 0.32 -5.89 21.30
N ALA A 196 0.39 -7.09 20.73
CA ALA A 196 0.74 -8.32 21.46
C ALA A 196 2.14 -8.24 22.12
N GLU A 197 3.04 -7.41 21.58
CA GLU A 197 4.37 -7.17 22.14
C GLU A 197 4.50 -5.80 22.82
N GLY A 198 3.37 -5.20 23.22
CA GLY A 198 3.31 -3.95 23.99
C GLY A 198 3.54 -2.66 23.21
N GLY A 199 3.53 -2.71 21.87
CA GLY A 199 3.62 -1.53 21.03
C GLY A 199 2.28 -0.83 20.85
N GLU A 200 2.31 0.49 20.58
CA GLU A 200 1.13 1.31 20.31
C GLU A 200 1.00 1.57 18.79
N ILE A 201 -0.21 1.42 18.25
CA ILE A 201 -0.54 1.87 16.89
C ILE A 201 -1.24 3.22 16.98
N VAL A 202 -0.62 4.24 16.40
CA VAL A 202 -1.15 5.61 16.34
C VAL A 202 -2.20 5.72 15.24
N ALA A 203 -1.87 5.23 14.04
CA ALA A 203 -2.71 5.23 12.86
C ALA A 203 -2.16 4.25 11.83
N ALA A 204 -2.85 4.13 10.70
CA ALA A 204 -2.32 3.51 9.49
C ALA A 204 -2.43 4.48 8.30
N ALA A 205 -1.58 4.26 7.28
CA ALA A 205 -1.64 4.95 6.01
C ALA A 205 -1.52 3.96 4.85
N THR A 206 -2.27 4.16 3.77
CA THR A 206 -2.16 3.36 2.55
C THR A 206 -2.07 4.25 1.32
N LEU A 207 -1.42 3.74 0.27
CA LEU A 207 -1.33 4.45 -1.00
C LEU A 207 -2.71 4.56 -1.66
N ALA A 208 -3.53 3.50 -1.59
CA ALA A 208 -4.86 3.51 -2.17
C ALA A 208 -5.85 2.66 -1.35
N TYR A 209 -7.15 2.80 -1.64
CA TYR A 209 -8.19 1.93 -1.09
C TYR A 209 -9.18 1.50 -2.19
N THR A 210 -9.79 0.32 -2.00
CA THR A 210 -10.85 -0.14 -2.87
C THR A 210 -12.19 0.30 -2.32
N GLN A 211 -12.93 1.12 -3.08
CA GLN A 211 -14.33 1.36 -2.77
C GLN A 211 -15.09 0.03 -2.80
N LYS A 212 -15.85 -0.29 -1.73
CA LYS A 212 -16.87 -1.33 -1.85
C LYS A 212 -17.91 -0.80 -2.83
N ARG A 213 -18.00 -1.37 -4.03
CA ARG A 213 -19.14 -1.10 -4.92
C ARG A 213 -20.39 -1.44 -4.13
N ALA A 214 -21.17 -0.42 -3.80
CA ALA A 214 -22.56 -0.63 -3.40
C ALA A 214 -23.18 -1.43 -4.54
N SER A 215 -23.68 -2.62 -4.28
CA SER A 215 -24.49 -3.40 -5.20
C SER A 215 -25.62 -2.49 -5.64
N HIS A 216 -25.60 -2.04 -6.88
CA HIS A 216 -26.70 -1.29 -7.45
C HIS A 216 -27.88 -2.27 -7.46
N PRO A 217 -29.02 -2.01 -6.79
CA PRO A 217 -30.17 -2.87 -6.91
C PRO A 217 -30.59 -2.81 -8.37
N ASP A 218 -30.67 -3.98 -9.00
CA ASP A 218 -31.18 -4.14 -10.37
C ASP A 218 -32.56 -3.47 -10.47
N VAL A 219 -32.61 -2.32 -11.14
CA VAL A 219 -33.85 -1.69 -11.58
C VAL A 219 -34.28 -2.37 -12.88
N HIS A 220 -34.64 -3.65 -12.78
CA HIS A 220 -35.33 -4.37 -13.83
C HIS A 220 -36.48 -5.16 -13.23
N SER A 221 -37.62 -4.53 -13.03
CA SER A 221 -38.96 -5.12 -13.15
C SER A 221 -40.03 -4.07 -12.84
N LEU A 222 -40.29 -3.20 -13.76
CA LEU A 222 -41.61 -2.63 -13.95
C LEU A 222 -41.83 -2.52 -15.45
N ASN A 223 -42.30 -3.61 -16.01
CA ASN A 223 -43.07 -3.49 -17.26
C ASN A 223 -44.18 -4.53 -17.28
N VAL A 224 -45.35 -4.02 -17.62
CA VAL A 224 -46.54 -4.65 -18.23
C VAL A 224 -47.58 -5.18 -17.24
N SER A 225 -48.66 -4.43 -17.03
CA SER A 225 -49.99 -4.75 -17.52
C SER A 225 -50.81 -3.47 -17.64
#